data_22726dc95f009c27d472bcf0172d4582
#
_entry.id   22726dc95f009c27d472bcf0172d4582
#
_cell.length_a   1.000
_cell.length_b   1.000
_cell.length_c   1.000
_cell.angle_alpha   90.00
_cell.angle_beta   90.00
_cell.angle_gamma   90.00
#
_symmetry.space_group_name_H-M   'P 1'
#
loop_
_entity.id
_entity.type
_entity.pdbx_description
1 polymer ?
#
loop_
_entity_poly.entity_id
_entity_poly.type
_entity_poly.pdbx_seq_one_letter_code
_entity_poly.pdbx_strand_id
1 'polypeptide(L)'
;MRLWIAATFAWCSLHRFEPHMRGSPVAAVTELKKLNLARVFNDYDFGGYLIANGVAPFIDGRTELYGEKFFVDHNAASGLMKPENLFRLLDEYNIEATLMRTQSAATKLLDHIDGWQKIYADDIATIHLRKAGAVHTHEPAVDSKAK
;
A
#
# COMPACT_ATOMS: atom_id res chain seq x y z
N MET A 1 21.90 -29.71 26.79
CA MET A 1 21.15 -29.27 25.58
C MET A 1 19.66 -28.96 25.80
N ARG A 2 18.95 -29.68 26.68
CA ARG A 2 17.52 -29.42 26.96
C ARG A 2 17.22 -28.13 27.73
N LEU A 3 18.10 -27.64 28.60
CA LEU A 3 17.89 -26.38 29.37
C LEU A 3 17.92 -25.12 28.50
N TRP A 4 18.76 -25.09 27.47
CA TRP A 4 18.87 -23.91 26.58
C TRP A 4 17.62 -23.72 25.70
N ILE A 5 17.02 -24.83 25.25
CA ILE A 5 15.79 -24.81 24.47
C ILE A 5 14.62 -24.25 25.30
N ALA A 6 14.49 -24.70 26.56
CA ALA A 6 13.47 -24.20 27.47
C ALA A 6 13.65 -22.71 27.80
N ALA A 7 14.89 -22.26 28.00
CA ALA A 7 15.19 -20.83 28.23
C ALA A 7 14.86 -19.96 27.02
N THR A 8 15.14 -20.45 25.80
CA THR A 8 14.80 -19.74 24.56
C THR A 8 13.29 -19.61 24.38
N PHE A 9 12.54 -20.69 24.63
CA PHE A 9 11.07 -20.65 24.57
C PHE A 9 10.47 -19.70 25.61
N ALA A 10 10.98 -19.72 26.84
CA ALA A 10 10.55 -18.81 27.91
C ALA A 10 10.86 -17.36 27.55
N TRP A 11 12.05 -17.10 26.99
CA TRP A 11 12.44 -15.77 26.53
C TRP A 11 11.53 -15.26 25.39
N CYS A 12 11.26 -16.09 24.37
CA CYS A 12 10.35 -15.74 23.28
C CYS A 12 8.90 -15.52 23.74
N SER A 13 8.45 -16.26 24.77
CA SER A 13 7.09 -16.09 25.32
C SER A 13 6.95 -14.84 26.18
N LEU A 14 8.04 -14.37 26.81
CA LEU A 14 8.07 -13.17 27.65
C LEU A 14 8.32 -11.89 26.85
N HIS A 15 8.97 -12.00 25.70
CA HIS A 15 9.22 -10.85 24.82
C HIS A 15 8.22 -10.89 23.67
N ARG A 16 7.12 -10.14 23.81
CA ARG A 16 6.28 -9.80 22.65
C ARG A 16 7.13 -8.97 21.71
N PHE A 17 7.47 -9.53 20.57
CA PHE A 17 8.02 -8.76 19.45
C PHE A 17 6.91 -7.89 18.91
N GLU A 18 6.76 -6.70 19.50
CA GLU A 18 5.87 -5.71 18.92
C GLU A 18 6.61 -5.04 17.74
N PRO A 19 5.95 -4.90 16.59
CA PRO A 19 6.51 -4.16 15.48
C PRO A 19 6.92 -2.76 15.94
N HIS A 20 8.03 -2.25 15.44
CA HIS A 20 8.47 -0.89 15.75
C HIS A 20 7.34 0.08 15.41
N MET A 21 6.67 0.61 16.44
CA MET A 21 5.48 1.47 16.32
C MET A 21 5.73 2.73 15.47
N ARG A 22 6.99 3.18 15.36
CA ARG A 22 7.37 4.41 14.64
C ARG A 22 7.27 4.35 13.10
N GLY A 23 6.98 3.20 12.52
CA GLY A 23 6.88 3.03 11.07
C GLY A 23 5.71 2.18 10.62
N SER A 24 4.96 1.58 11.56
CA SER A 24 3.84 0.69 11.24
C SER A 24 2.52 1.46 11.23
N PRO A 25 1.67 1.28 10.22
CA PRO A 25 0.40 2.01 10.07
C PRO A 25 -0.73 1.40 10.93
N VAL A 26 -0.51 1.31 12.26
CA VAL A 26 -1.39 0.58 13.19
C VAL A 26 -2.83 1.10 13.16
N ALA A 27 -2.99 2.40 13.35
CA ALA A 27 -4.30 3.04 13.39
C ALA A 27 -4.96 3.03 12.00
N ALA A 28 -4.19 3.31 10.95
CA ALA A 28 -4.68 3.26 9.57
C ALA A 28 -5.18 1.86 9.18
N VAL A 29 -4.46 0.78 9.54
CA VAL A 29 -4.90 -0.60 9.27
C VAL A 29 -6.17 -0.95 10.07
N THR A 30 -6.31 -0.43 11.28
CA THR A 30 -7.54 -0.60 12.07
C THR A 30 -8.73 0.03 11.35
N GLU A 31 -8.59 1.25 10.81
CA GLU A 31 -9.63 1.91 10.00
C GLU A 31 -9.90 1.15 8.70
N LEU A 32 -8.84 0.73 7.99
CA LEU A 32 -8.95 -0.01 6.74
C LEU A 32 -9.76 -1.30 6.91
N LYS A 33 -9.55 -2.03 8.00
CA LYS A 33 -10.27 -3.28 8.28
C LYS A 33 -11.77 -3.09 8.47
N LYS A 34 -12.23 -1.93 8.95
CA LYS A 34 -13.67 -1.60 9.08
C LYS A 34 -14.35 -1.51 7.72
N LEU A 35 -13.61 -1.20 6.66
CA LEU A 35 -14.14 -1.03 5.31
C LEU A 35 -14.36 -2.36 4.57
N ASN A 36 -13.73 -3.44 5.05
CA ASN A 36 -13.82 -4.79 4.46
C ASN A 36 -13.53 -4.80 2.95
N LEU A 37 -12.51 -4.08 2.52
CA LEU A 37 -12.10 -3.96 1.12
C LEU A 37 -11.16 -5.11 0.71
N ALA A 38 -11.28 -5.54 -0.54
CA ALA A 38 -10.48 -6.63 -1.08
C ALA A 38 -9.19 -6.16 -1.77
N ARG A 39 -9.19 -4.96 -2.35
CA ARG A 39 -8.11 -4.48 -3.22
C ARG A 39 -7.59 -3.13 -2.74
N VAL A 40 -6.45 -3.19 -2.05
CA VAL A 40 -5.82 -2.02 -1.42
C VAL A 40 -4.42 -1.83 -2.00
N PHE A 41 -4.18 -0.72 -2.67
CA PHE A 41 -2.83 -0.32 -3.10
C PHE A 41 -2.06 0.24 -1.92
N ASN A 42 -1.02 -0.45 -1.47
CA ASN A 42 -0.28 -0.07 -0.28
C ASN A 42 1.16 0.36 -0.58
N ASP A 43 1.69 1.19 0.32
CA ASP A 43 3.14 1.45 0.39
C ASP A 43 3.90 0.13 0.60
N TYR A 44 5.04 -0.03 -0.09
CA TYR A 44 5.86 -1.24 -0.02
C TYR A 44 6.20 -1.66 1.43
N ASP A 45 6.59 -0.69 2.26
CA ASP A 45 7.01 -0.96 3.63
C ASP A 45 5.84 -1.38 4.55
N PHE A 46 4.61 -1.14 4.15
CA PHE A 46 3.42 -1.53 4.91
C PHE A 46 2.96 -2.96 4.66
N GLY A 47 3.43 -3.58 3.57
CA GLY A 47 2.96 -4.89 3.13
C GLY A 47 3.11 -5.99 4.18
N GLY A 48 4.24 -6.06 4.86
CA GLY A 48 4.46 -7.03 5.93
C GLY A 48 3.52 -6.84 7.12
N TYR A 49 3.21 -5.59 7.47
CA TYR A 49 2.26 -5.27 8.54
C TYR A 49 0.82 -5.64 8.15
N LEU A 50 0.43 -5.42 6.89
CA LEU A 50 -0.88 -5.84 6.36
C LEU A 50 -1.06 -7.35 6.47
N ILE A 51 -0.07 -8.15 6.03
CA ILE A 51 -0.10 -9.62 6.14
C ILE A 51 -0.28 -10.05 7.59
N ALA A 52 0.51 -9.51 8.51
CA ALA A 52 0.44 -9.83 9.93
C ALA A 52 -0.93 -9.53 10.56
N ASN A 53 -1.71 -8.62 9.93
CA ASN A 53 -3.04 -8.23 10.37
C ASN A 53 -4.17 -8.84 9.52
N GLY A 54 -3.88 -9.81 8.66
CA GLY A 54 -4.86 -10.53 7.85
C GLY A 54 -5.44 -9.71 6.69
N VAL A 55 -4.73 -8.66 6.25
CA VAL A 55 -5.09 -7.85 5.09
C VAL A 55 -4.18 -8.24 3.92
N ALA A 56 -4.77 -8.56 2.77
CA ALA A 56 -4.00 -8.87 1.57
C ALA A 56 -3.31 -7.60 1.04
N PRO A 57 -1.96 -7.56 0.94
CA PRO A 57 -1.27 -6.44 0.37
C PRO A 57 -1.27 -6.49 -1.16
N PHE A 58 -1.17 -5.34 -1.81
CA PHE A 58 -0.86 -5.22 -3.23
C PHE A 58 0.61 -5.58 -3.50
N ILE A 59 1.50 -5.17 -2.60
CA ILE A 59 2.92 -5.46 -2.62
C ILE A 59 3.48 -5.59 -1.21
N ASP A 60 4.52 -6.42 -1.05
CA ASP A 60 5.25 -6.59 0.21
C ASP A 60 6.73 -6.93 -0.04
N GLY A 61 7.49 -7.17 1.02
CA GLY A 61 8.93 -7.42 0.98
C GLY A 61 9.38 -8.68 0.24
N ARG A 62 8.46 -9.52 -0.25
CA ARG A 62 8.76 -10.73 -1.02
C ARG A 62 8.82 -10.43 -2.51
N THR A 63 9.72 -9.53 -2.90
CA THR A 63 9.84 -9.01 -4.27
C THR A 63 9.99 -10.10 -5.32
N GLU A 64 10.56 -11.25 -4.98
CA GLU A 64 10.70 -12.42 -5.84
C GLU A 64 9.36 -13.00 -6.32
N LEU A 65 8.27 -12.78 -5.58
CA LEU A 65 6.93 -13.24 -5.97
C LEU A 65 6.27 -12.37 -7.02
N TYR A 66 6.66 -11.09 -7.08
CA TYR A 66 6.01 -10.10 -7.95
C TYR A 66 6.75 -9.89 -9.28
N GLY A 67 8.05 -10.15 -9.27
CA GLY A 67 8.94 -9.87 -10.39
C GLY A 67 9.41 -8.40 -10.44
N GLU A 68 10.59 -8.21 -11.04
CA GLU A 68 11.28 -6.91 -11.09
C GLU A 68 10.41 -5.81 -11.71
N LYS A 69 9.76 -6.10 -12.83
CA LYS A 69 8.93 -5.11 -13.53
C LYS A 69 7.80 -4.57 -12.65
N PHE A 70 7.11 -5.44 -11.93
CA PHE A 70 6.00 -5.03 -11.05
C PHE A 70 6.52 -4.13 -9.92
N PHE A 71 7.63 -4.50 -9.31
CA PHE A 71 8.27 -3.72 -8.25
C PHE A 71 8.70 -2.32 -8.76
N VAL A 72 9.32 -2.26 -9.92
CA VAL A 72 9.74 -0.98 -10.55
C VAL A 72 8.52 -0.12 -10.89
N ASP A 73 7.47 -0.69 -11.47
CA ASP A 73 6.23 0.02 -11.80
C ASP A 73 5.55 0.57 -10.54
N HIS A 74 5.49 -0.23 -9.45
CA HIS A 74 4.95 0.22 -8.17
C HIS A 74 5.74 1.40 -7.59
N ASN A 75 7.07 1.31 -7.57
CA ASN A 75 7.93 2.38 -7.05
C ASN A 75 7.82 3.65 -7.87
N ALA A 76 7.78 3.52 -9.20
CA ALA A 76 7.58 4.65 -10.10
C ALA A 76 6.22 5.33 -9.89
N ALA A 77 5.18 4.55 -9.60
CA ALA A 77 3.85 5.05 -9.28
C ALA A 77 3.83 5.75 -7.92
N SER A 78 4.34 5.12 -6.88
CA SER A 78 4.34 5.65 -5.50
C SER A 78 5.17 6.93 -5.36
N GLY A 79 6.31 7.01 -6.06
CA GLY A 79 7.18 8.19 -6.10
C GLY A 79 6.80 9.22 -7.15
N LEU A 80 5.74 8.98 -7.97
CA LEU A 80 5.33 9.80 -9.10
C LEU A 80 6.45 10.10 -10.12
N MET A 81 7.42 9.21 -10.26
CA MET A 81 8.41 9.30 -11.34
C MET A 81 7.74 9.16 -12.72
N LYS A 82 6.63 8.42 -12.76
CA LYS A 82 5.71 8.27 -13.89
C LYS A 82 4.28 8.29 -13.35
N PRO A 83 3.64 9.46 -13.25
CA PRO A 83 2.29 9.59 -12.68
C PRO A 83 1.24 8.71 -13.36
N GLU A 84 1.38 8.51 -14.67
CA GLU A 84 0.52 7.62 -15.45
C GLU A 84 0.55 6.18 -14.96
N ASN A 85 1.67 5.70 -14.40
CA ASN A 85 1.76 4.37 -13.82
C ASN A 85 0.87 4.22 -12.58
N LEU A 86 0.72 5.27 -11.78
CA LEU A 86 -0.17 5.23 -10.62
C LEU A 86 -1.61 4.94 -11.06
N PHE A 87 -2.13 5.78 -11.97
CA PHE A 87 -3.52 5.62 -12.43
C PHE A 87 -3.73 4.31 -13.17
N ARG A 88 -2.76 3.92 -14.01
CA ARG A 88 -2.80 2.62 -14.69
C ARG A 88 -2.92 1.46 -13.71
N LEU A 89 -2.08 1.43 -12.65
CA LEU A 89 -2.13 0.35 -11.65
C LEU A 89 -3.43 0.39 -10.84
N LEU A 90 -3.89 1.58 -10.46
CA LEU A 90 -5.14 1.73 -9.71
C LEU A 90 -6.35 1.22 -10.51
N ASP A 91 -6.35 1.40 -11.83
CA ASP A 91 -7.45 0.99 -12.71
C ASP A 91 -7.31 -0.47 -13.15
N GLU A 92 -6.14 -0.90 -13.58
CA GLU A 92 -5.85 -2.28 -14.02
C GLU A 92 -6.20 -3.30 -12.94
N TYR A 93 -5.85 -2.99 -11.69
CA TYR A 93 -6.12 -3.87 -10.55
C TYR A 93 -7.43 -3.55 -9.82
N ASN A 94 -8.26 -2.64 -10.36
CA ASN A 94 -9.54 -2.23 -9.77
C ASN A 94 -9.39 -1.86 -8.28
N ILE A 95 -8.37 -1.06 -7.95
CA ILE A 95 -8.07 -0.68 -6.57
C ILE A 95 -9.23 0.11 -5.97
N GLU A 96 -9.65 -0.29 -4.79
CA GLU A 96 -10.77 0.30 -4.03
C GLU A 96 -10.30 1.37 -3.05
N ALA A 97 -9.10 1.16 -2.48
CA ALA A 97 -8.49 2.12 -1.58
C ALA A 97 -6.96 2.12 -1.72
N THR A 98 -6.34 3.21 -1.27
CA THR A 98 -4.89 3.27 -1.10
C THR A 98 -4.54 3.39 0.38
N LEU A 99 -3.44 2.75 0.80
CA LEU A 99 -2.82 2.90 2.10
C LEU A 99 -1.35 3.28 1.89
N MET A 100 -1.06 4.55 1.88
CA MET A 100 0.25 5.09 1.52
C MET A 100 0.86 5.90 2.66
N ARG A 101 2.18 6.08 2.66
CA ARG A 101 2.82 7.02 3.57
C ARG A 101 2.24 8.42 3.37
N THR A 102 1.93 9.12 4.47
CA THR A 102 1.33 10.46 4.43
C THR A 102 2.19 11.46 3.64
N GLN A 103 3.51 11.29 3.65
CA GLN A 103 4.44 12.16 2.94
C GLN A 103 4.75 11.71 1.51
N SER A 104 4.18 10.59 1.02
CA SER A 104 4.46 10.13 -0.34
C SER A 104 3.90 11.09 -1.40
N ALA A 105 4.56 11.13 -2.55
CA ALA A 105 4.11 11.96 -3.67
C ALA A 105 2.74 11.52 -4.18
N ALA A 106 2.49 10.21 -4.26
CA ALA A 106 1.19 9.65 -4.66
C ALA A 106 0.07 10.08 -3.71
N THR A 107 0.30 10.11 -2.38
CA THR A 107 -0.67 10.61 -1.39
C THR A 107 -1.02 12.08 -1.67
N LYS A 108 0.00 12.92 -1.88
CA LYS A 108 -0.22 14.35 -2.17
C LYS A 108 -1.00 14.56 -3.45
N LEU A 109 -0.75 13.77 -4.48
CA LEU A 109 -1.50 13.83 -5.73
C LEU A 109 -2.97 13.43 -5.51
N LEU A 110 -3.22 12.31 -4.85
CA LEU A 110 -4.57 11.79 -4.61
C LEU A 110 -5.43 12.72 -3.74
N ASP A 111 -4.81 13.56 -2.91
CA ASP A 111 -5.49 14.61 -2.16
C ASP A 111 -6.22 15.62 -3.06
N HIS A 112 -5.80 15.74 -4.32
CA HIS A 112 -6.30 16.73 -5.28
C HIS A 112 -7.00 16.12 -6.50
N ILE A 113 -7.14 14.80 -6.54
CA ILE A 113 -7.77 14.13 -7.68
C ILE A 113 -9.23 13.82 -7.40
N ASP A 114 -10.11 14.29 -8.26
CA ASP A 114 -11.51 13.89 -8.24
C ASP A 114 -11.62 12.38 -8.43
N GLY A 115 -12.55 11.76 -7.72
CA GLY A 115 -12.69 10.29 -7.73
C GLY A 115 -12.00 9.59 -6.58
N TRP A 116 -11.18 10.26 -5.79
CA TRP A 116 -10.60 9.77 -4.55
C TRP A 116 -11.02 10.62 -3.36
N GLN A 117 -11.24 10.00 -2.22
CA GLN A 117 -11.62 10.68 -0.99
C GLN A 117 -10.68 10.26 0.13
N LYS A 118 -10.01 11.22 0.73
CA LYS A 118 -9.25 10.97 1.95
C LYS A 118 -10.21 10.70 3.10
N ILE A 119 -10.10 9.51 3.70
CA ILE A 119 -10.95 9.06 4.80
C ILE A 119 -10.19 8.92 6.12
N TYR A 120 -8.87 8.84 6.04
CA TYR A 120 -7.99 8.76 7.20
C TYR A 120 -6.63 9.37 6.89
N ALA A 121 -6.01 10.02 7.88
CA ALA A 121 -4.62 10.43 7.83
C ALA A 121 -4.05 10.59 9.25
N ASP A 122 -2.81 10.12 9.43
CA ASP A 122 -1.96 10.42 10.58
C ASP A 122 -0.54 10.76 10.11
N ASP A 123 0.43 10.85 11.01
CA ASP A 123 1.82 11.17 10.67
C ASP A 123 2.52 10.08 9.86
N ILE A 124 1.99 8.86 9.85
CA ILE A 124 2.58 7.66 9.21
C ILE A 124 1.89 7.36 7.89
N ALA A 125 0.55 7.26 7.90
CA ALA A 125 -0.22 6.73 6.80
C ALA A 125 -1.48 7.53 6.48
N THR A 126 -1.86 7.54 5.21
CA THR A 126 -3.10 8.12 4.70
C THR A 126 -3.87 7.06 3.91
N ILE A 127 -5.19 7.04 4.09
CA ILE A 127 -6.10 6.20 3.32
C ILE A 127 -6.95 7.09 2.42
N HIS A 128 -6.91 6.79 1.12
CA HIS A 128 -7.89 7.30 0.17
C HIS A 128 -8.80 6.17 -0.28
N LEU A 129 -10.09 6.45 -0.35
CA LEU A 129 -11.12 5.55 -0.86
C LEU A 129 -11.54 6.02 -2.25
N ARG A 130 -11.66 5.08 -3.20
CA ARG A 130 -12.19 5.38 -4.53
C ARG A 130 -13.69 5.66 -4.43
N LYS A 131 -14.14 6.78 -4.97
CA LYS A 131 -15.57 7.12 -5.06
C LYS A 131 -16.25 6.18 -6.07
N ALA A 132 -17.47 5.75 -5.77
CA ALA A 132 -18.26 4.93 -6.68
C ALA A 132 -18.47 5.67 -8.02
N GLY A 133 -18.19 5.01 -9.15
CA GLY A 133 -18.31 5.57 -10.50
C GLY A 133 -17.11 6.37 -11.01
N ALA A 134 -16.05 6.53 -10.21
CA ALA A 134 -14.81 7.17 -10.66
C ALA A 134 -13.95 6.16 -11.44
N VAL A 135 -14.18 6.04 -12.73
CA VAL A 135 -13.27 5.41 -13.67
C VAL A 135 -12.49 6.52 -14.36
N HIS A 136 -11.19 6.58 -14.18
CA HIS A 136 -10.35 7.43 -15.01
C HIS A 136 -10.23 6.75 -16.38
N THR A 137 -11.03 7.20 -17.35
CA THR A 137 -10.78 6.88 -18.74
C THR A 137 -9.45 7.53 -19.12
N HIS A 138 -8.39 6.76 -19.05
CA HIS A 138 -7.12 7.14 -19.66
C HIS A 138 -7.35 7.08 -21.18
N GLU A 139 -7.68 8.22 -21.79
CA GLU A 139 -7.65 8.37 -23.24
C GLU A 139 -6.18 8.11 -23.67
N PRO A 140 -5.90 7.07 -24.45
CA PRO A 140 -4.54 6.82 -24.90
C PRO A 140 -4.09 8.04 -25.70
N ALA A 141 -2.96 8.63 -25.33
CA ALA A 141 -2.32 9.70 -26.07
C ALA A 141 -2.22 9.24 -27.54
N VAL A 142 -2.97 9.88 -28.40
CA VAL A 142 -2.94 9.65 -29.85
C VAL A 142 -1.53 9.98 -30.30
N ASP A 143 -0.82 8.93 -30.72
CA ASP A 143 0.53 9.03 -31.27
C ASP A 143 0.46 9.86 -32.57
N SER A 144 0.70 11.18 -32.47
CA SER A 144 0.74 12.08 -33.61
C SER A 144 2.13 12.03 -34.27
N LYS A 145 2.55 10.87 -34.75
CA LYS A 145 3.68 10.73 -35.67
C LYS A 145 3.29 9.85 -36.86
N ALA A 146 2.51 10.45 -37.74
CA ALA A 146 2.42 10.03 -39.13
C ALA A 146 2.46 11.28 -40.02
N LYS A 147 3.67 11.73 -40.34
CA LYS A 147 3.99 12.36 -41.64
C LYS A 147 5.49 12.39 -41.83
#